data_339fbb40cf8d46e1463bca6fddc203d6
#
_entry.id   339fbb40cf8d46e1463bca6fddc203d6
#
_cell.length_a   1.000
_cell.length_b   1.000
_cell.length_c   1.000
_cell.angle_alpha   90.00
_cell.angle_beta   90.00
_cell.angle_gamma   90.00
#
_symmetry.space_group_name_H-M   'P 1'
#
loop_
_entity.id
_entity.type
_entity.pdbx_description
1 polymer ?
#
loop_
_entity_poly.entity_id
_entity_poly.type
_entity_poly.pdbx_seq_one_letter_code
_entity_poly.pdbx_strand_id
1 'polypeptide(L)'
;PSRTSRFATATLAERNTPAMPALEIEIINKLGLHARASAKFVGVAGQFPCQIRAGRTPESMVDGKSIMAMMMLAAGKGTKIHLKTEGEQEQEAMDALVALINNFFDEGE
;
A
#
# COMPACT_ATOMS: atom_id res chain seq x y z
N PRO A 1 -1.42 13.21 -31.65
CA PRO A 1 -0.80 12.97 -31.35
C PRO A 1 -0.86 12.67 -31.00
N SER A 2 -0.93 12.78 -30.89
CA SER A 2 -0.30 12.54 -30.36
C SER A 2 -0.09 12.30 -30.06
N ARG A 3 -0.19 12.57 -30.08
CA ARG A 3 0.44 12.40 -29.67
C ARG A 3 0.73 12.47 -29.21
N THR A 4 0.43 12.83 -29.42
CA THR A 4 1.01 12.86 -28.86
C THR A 4 1.07 12.70 -28.42
N SER A 5 0.79 12.99 -28.52
CA SER A 5 1.25 12.83 -27.93
C SER A 5 1.37 12.39 -27.52
N ARG A 6 1.32 12.54 -27.57
CA ARG A 6 1.72 12.20 -27.08
C ARG A 6 2.02 11.99 -26.48
N PHE A 7 1.84 12.50 -26.60
CA PHE A 7 2.24 12.37 -25.93
C PHE A 7 1.98 12.31 -25.42
N ALA A 8 1.65 12.52 -25.44
CA ALA A 8 1.43 12.58 -24.86
C ALA A 8 0.85 12.46 -24.44
N THR A 9 0.60 12.34 -24.53
CA THR A 9 0.16 12.18 -24.00
C THR A 9 -0.26 11.66 -23.44
N ALA A 10 -0.12 11.47 -23.35
CA ALA A 10 -0.43 11.11 -22.65
C ALA A 10 -0.73 11.27 -22.19
N THR A 11 -1.06 11.27 -22.30
CA THR A 11 -1.45 11.49 -21.90
C THR A 11 -1.64 12.01 -21.10
N LEU A 12 -1.68 12.33 -21.39
CA LEU A 12 -2.10 13.11 -20.46
C LEU A 12 -3.21 12.68 -19.73
N ALA A 13 -4.04 12.14 -20.33
CA ALA A 13 -5.10 11.80 -19.62
C ALA A 13 -4.72 10.85 -18.63
N GLU A 14 -4.04 9.97 -18.96
CA GLU A 14 -3.71 9.12 -18.00
C GLU A 14 -2.87 9.71 -17.12
N ARG A 15 -2.35 10.76 -17.43
CA ARG A 15 -1.62 11.34 -16.50
C ARG A 15 -2.37 12.36 -15.88
N ASN A 16 -3.48 12.68 -16.31
CA ASN A 16 -4.25 13.59 -15.65
C ASN A 16 -5.03 12.97 -14.61
N THR A 17 -5.27 11.74 -14.70
CA THR A 17 -5.90 11.05 -13.63
C THR A 17 -4.97 11.07 -12.49
N PRO A 18 -5.36 11.54 -11.36
CA PRO A 18 -4.51 11.52 -10.23
C PRO A 18 -4.16 10.09 -10.02
N ALA A 19 -2.92 9.84 -10.04
CA ALA A 19 -2.48 8.53 -9.81
C ALA A 19 -2.51 8.31 -8.36
N MET A 20 -3.59 7.91 -7.81
CA MET A 20 -3.60 7.46 -6.45
C MET A 20 -3.15 6.03 -6.47
N PRO A 21 -1.91 5.73 -6.09
CA PRO A 21 -1.42 4.37 -6.14
C PRO A 21 -2.29 3.44 -5.33
N ALA A 22 -2.70 2.37 -5.97
CA ALA A 22 -3.51 1.36 -5.33
C ALA A 22 -3.11 0.02 -5.92
N LEU A 23 -2.93 -0.99 -5.09
CA LEU A 23 -2.60 -2.31 -5.58
C LEU A 23 -3.04 -3.39 -4.61
N GLU A 24 -3.08 -4.61 -5.12
CA GLU A 24 -3.35 -5.78 -4.32
C GLU A 24 -2.04 -6.52 -4.09
N ILE A 25 -1.77 -6.93 -2.88
CA ILE A 25 -0.52 -7.60 -2.55
C ILE A 25 -0.80 -8.75 -1.58
N GLU A 26 -0.06 -9.83 -1.74
CA GLU A 26 -0.24 -11.00 -0.89
C GLU A 26 0.65 -10.91 0.33
N ILE A 27 0.11 -11.25 1.49
CA ILE A 27 0.87 -11.34 2.73
C ILE A 27 1.63 -12.66 2.69
N ILE A 28 2.94 -12.60 2.72
CA ILE A 28 3.77 -13.78 2.51
C ILE A 28 4.54 -14.22 3.75
N ASN A 29 4.56 -13.43 4.80
CA ASN A 29 5.28 -13.82 6.01
C ASN A 29 4.48 -14.85 6.79
N LYS A 30 5.20 -15.68 7.53
CA LYS A 30 4.62 -16.86 8.17
C LYS A 30 3.46 -16.55 9.09
N LEU A 31 3.58 -15.53 9.91
CA LEU A 31 2.57 -15.19 10.90
C LEU A 31 1.56 -14.16 10.45
N GLY A 32 1.72 -13.63 9.24
CA GLY A 32 0.77 -12.63 8.73
C GLY A 32 0.87 -11.30 9.46
N LEU A 33 -0.23 -10.56 9.46
CA LEU A 33 -0.28 -9.22 10.08
C LEU A 33 -0.52 -9.34 11.58
N HIS A 34 0.40 -9.98 12.29
CA HIS A 34 0.34 -10.03 13.75
C HIS A 34 0.87 -8.71 14.33
N ALA A 35 0.93 -8.60 15.64
CA ALA A 35 1.24 -7.33 16.30
C ALA A 35 2.56 -6.72 15.82
N ARG A 36 3.62 -7.52 15.74
CA ARG A 36 4.92 -7.00 15.33
C ARG A 36 4.92 -6.55 13.87
N ALA A 37 4.35 -7.35 12.98
CA ALA A 37 4.29 -6.98 11.57
C ALA A 37 3.44 -5.74 11.37
N SER A 38 2.31 -5.64 12.08
CA SER A 38 1.45 -4.47 12.00
C SER A 38 2.18 -3.22 12.51
N ALA A 39 2.96 -3.36 13.59
CA ALA A 39 3.73 -2.25 14.11
C ALA A 39 4.78 -1.78 13.09
N LYS A 40 5.43 -2.72 12.41
CA LYS A 40 6.41 -2.35 11.39
C LYS A 40 5.74 -1.64 10.21
N PHE A 41 4.58 -2.14 9.80
CA PHE A 41 3.83 -1.49 8.72
C PHE A 41 3.48 -0.05 9.11
N VAL A 42 2.93 0.13 10.30
CA VAL A 42 2.55 1.47 10.78
C VAL A 42 3.77 2.37 10.95
N GLY A 43 4.90 1.80 11.37
CA GLY A 43 6.14 2.56 11.50
C GLY A 43 6.62 3.13 10.17
N VAL A 44 6.54 2.33 9.11
CA VAL A 44 6.91 2.82 7.78
C VAL A 44 5.85 3.79 7.27
N ALA A 45 4.56 3.45 7.42
CA ALA A 45 3.48 4.31 6.95
C ALA A 45 3.54 5.68 7.61
N GLY A 46 3.91 5.74 8.89
CA GLY A 46 3.97 6.99 9.62
C GLY A 46 5.07 7.93 9.17
N GLN A 47 6.02 7.45 8.35
CA GLN A 47 7.08 8.31 7.86
C GLN A 47 6.64 9.17 6.68
N PHE A 48 5.47 8.91 6.13
CA PHE A 48 4.98 9.63 4.96
C PHE A 48 3.75 10.47 5.29
N PRO A 49 3.65 11.67 4.72
CA PRO A 49 2.52 12.56 5.04
C PRO A 49 1.23 12.16 4.34
N CYS A 50 1.29 11.29 3.34
CA CYS A 50 0.11 10.90 2.60
C CYS A 50 -0.81 10.03 3.43
N GLN A 51 -2.07 9.92 2.98
CA GLN A 51 -3.01 9.03 3.61
C GLN A 51 -2.75 7.61 3.13
N ILE A 52 -2.73 6.66 4.03
CA ILE A 52 -2.44 5.27 3.70
C ILE A 52 -3.57 4.41 4.23
N ARG A 53 -4.12 3.57 3.36
CA ARG A 53 -5.22 2.69 3.71
C ARG A 53 -4.94 1.28 3.27
N ALA A 54 -5.48 0.32 4.00
CA ALA A 54 -5.31 -1.08 3.68
C ALA A 54 -6.60 -1.82 4.03
N GLY A 55 -6.91 -2.86 3.28
CA GLY A 55 -8.12 -3.62 3.53
C GLY A 55 -8.12 -4.93 2.79
N ARG A 56 -9.05 -5.81 3.14
CA ARG A 56 -9.18 -7.09 2.46
C ARG A 56 -9.95 -6.94 1.15
N THR A 57 -10.68 -5.86 1.00
CA THR A 57 -11.36 -5.52 -0.25
C THR A 57 -11.19 -4.02 -0.49
N PRO A 58 -11.32 -3.57 -1.73
CA PRO A 58 -11.20 -2.13 -2.00
C PRO A 58 -12.26 -1.29 -1.32
N GLU A 59 -13.40 -1.90 -0.97
CA GLU A 59 -14.51 -1.16 -0.34
C GLU A 59 -14.40 -1.14 1.18
N SER A 60 -13.52 -1.94 1.75
CA SER A 60 -13.46 -2.09 3.20
C SER A 60 -12.06 -1.82 3.69
N MET A 61 -11.63 -0.58 3.54
CA MET A 61 -10.27 -0.19 3.91
C MET A 61 -10.23 0.54 5.24
N VAL A 62 -9.13 0.34 5.97
CA VAL A 62 -8.92 0.96 7.26
C VAL A 62 -7.66 1.80 7.23
N ASP A 63 -7.44 2.56 8.29
CA ASP A 63 -6.29 3.45 8.42
C ASP A 63 -5.01 2.65 8.54
N GLY A 64 -4.13 2.76 7.55
CA GLY A 64 -2.83 2.07 7.54
C GLY A 64 -1.83 2.63 8.52
N LYS A 65 -2.18 3.69 9.25
CA LYS A 65 -1.31 4.25 10.28
C LYS A 65 -1.79 3.88 11.69
N SER A 66 -2.72 2.92 11.80
CA SER A 66 -3.23 2.45 13.07
C SER A 66 -2.87 0.97 13.23
N ILE A 67 -2.12 0.64 14.27
CA ILE A 67 -1.73 -0.73 14.55
C ILE A 67 -2.96 -1.60 14.77
N MET A 68 -3.92 -1.10 15.56
CA MET A 68 -5.12 -1.88 15.84
C MET A 68 -5.94 -2.14 14.58
N ALA A 69 -6.06 -1.14 13.72
CA ALA A 69 -6.81 -1.31 12.47
C ALA A 69 -6.14 -2.35 11.58
N MET A 70 -4.81 -2.33 11.49
CA MET A 70 -4.09 -3.29 10.67
C MET A 70 -4.25 -4.71 11.24
N MET A 71 -4.21 -4.85 12.55
CA MET A 71 -4.40 -6.17 13.17
C MET A 71 -5.81 -6.69 12.95
N MET A 72 -6.79 -5.80 12.89
CA MET A 72 -8.17 -6.20 12.69
C MET A 72 -8.43 -6.74 11.28
N LEU A 73 -7.53 -6.52 10.34
CA LEU A 73 -7.67 -7.14 9.03
C LEU A 73 -7.53 -8.65 9.11
N ALA A 74 -6.88 -9.15 10.15
CA ALA A 74 -6.69 -10.59 10.38
C ALA A 74 -6.10 -11.28 9.13
N ALA A 75 -5.17 -10.60 8.45
CA ALA A 75 -4.61 -11.11 7.21
C ALA A 75 -3.44 -12.04 7.51
N GLY A 76 -3.67 -13.32 7.37
CA GLY A 76 -2.62 -14.33 7.56
C GLY A 76 -1.85 -14.57 6.27
N LYS A 77 -0.91 -15.50 6.32
CA LYS A 77 -0.10 -15.84 5.16
C LYS A 77 -1.01 -16.30 4.02
N GLY A 78 -0.77 -15.76 2.84
CA GLY A 78 -1.56 -16.09 1.66
C GLY A 78 -2.76 -15.19 1.44
N THR A 79 -3.11 -14.37 2.41
CA THR A 79 -4.22 -13.43 2.25
C THR A 79 -3.78 -12.26 1.38
N LYS A 80 -4.62 -11.88 0.43
CA LYS A 80 -4.34 -10.70 -0.38
C LYS A 80 -5.02 -9.51 0.25
N ILE A 81 -4.29 -8.40 0.32
CA ILE A 81 -4.84 -7.16 0.84
C ILE A 81 -4.69 -6.07 -0.21
N HIS A 82 -5.52 -5.07 -0.12
CA HIS A 82 -5.45 -3.90 -1.00
C HIS A 82 -4.81 -2.76 -0.24
N LEU A 83 -3.87 -2.08 -0.90
CA LEU A 83 -3.21 -0.91 -0.34
C LEU A 83 -3.53 0.28 -1.20
N LYS A 84 -3.70 1.43 -0.56
CA LYS A 84 -3.94 2.67 -1.28
C LYS A 84 -3.22 3.80 -0.56
N THR A 85 -2.48 4.60 -1.33
CA THR A 85 -1.82 5.78 -0.79
C THR A 85 -2.32 6.99 -1.56
N GLU A 86 -2.51 8.10 -0.86
CA GLU A 86 -3.07 9.29 -1.47
C GLU A 86 -2.49 10.53 -0.82
N GLY A 87 -1.83 11.35 -1.59
CA GLY A 87 -1.27 12.61 -1.10
C GLY A 87 0.20 12.74 -1.39
N GLU A 88 0.87 13.59 -0.62
CA GLU A 88 2.27 13.88 -0.84
C GLU A 88 3.13 12.65 -0.57
N GLN A 89 4.03 12.34 -1.49
CA GLN A 89 4.92 11.18 -1.41
C GLN A 89 4.16 9.85 -1.49
N GLU A 90 3.02 9.86 -2.16
CA GLU A 90 2.19 8.64 -2.21
C GLU A 90 2.91 7.48 -2.91
N GLN A 91 3.70 7.76 -3.95
CA GLN A 91 4.41 6.69 -4.66
C GLN A 91 5.53 6.13 -3.80
N GLU A 92 6.29 7.01 -3.14
CA GLU A 92 7.36 6.56 -2.26
C GLU A 92 6.81 5.75 -1.11
N ALA A 93 5.65 6.14 -0.57
CA ALA A 93 5.01 5.38 0.50
C ALA A 93 4.59 4.01 0.02
N MET A 94 3.98 3.93 -1.16
CA MET A 94 3.56 2.65 -1.71
C MET A 94 4.77 1.74 -1.92
N ASP A 95 5.85 2.28 -2.50
CA ASP A 95 7.04 1.49 -2.77
C ASP A 95 7.66 0.97 -1.47
N ALA A 96 7.69 1.80 -0.43
CA ALA A 96 8.26 1.40 0.85
C ALA A 96 7.43 0.29 1.51
N LEU A 97 6.10 0.41 1.44
CA LEU A 97 5.22 -0.60 2.04
C LEU A 97 5.28 -1.92 1.29
N VAL A 98 5.34 -1.87 -0.04
CA VAL A 98 5.47 -3.07 -0.84
C VAL A 98 6.80 -3.77 -0.54
N ALA A 99 7.88 -3.00 -0.42
CA ALA A 99 9.18 -3.58 -0.10
C ALA A 99 9.15 -4.24 1.28
N LEU A 100 8.50 -3.62 2.25
CA LEU A 100 8.41 -4.19 3.59
C LEU A 100 7.66 -5.52 3.58
N ILE A 101 6.53 -5.58 2.89
CA ILE A 101 5.72 -6.78 2.82
C ILE A 101 6.50 -7.89 2.11
N ASN A 102 7.14 -7.56 0.98
CA ASN A 102 7.88 -8.54 0.21
C ASN A 102 9.16 -9.01 0.93
N ASN A 103 9.60 -8.26 1.94
CA ASN A 103 10.74 -8.65 2.75
C ASN A 103 10.28 -9.29 4.07
N PHE A 104 9.08 -9.87 4.09
CA PHE A 104 8.52 -10.57 5.24
C PHE A 104 8.47 -9.70 6.49
N PHE A 105 8.20 -8.40 6.32
CA PHE A 105 8.19 -7.42 7.42
C PHE A 105 9.48 -7.48 8.23
N ASP A 106 10.60 -7.76 7.55
CA ASP A 106 11.93 -7.87 8.16
C ASP A 106 12.02 -9.04 9.17
N GLU A 107 11.14 -10.01 9.06
CA GLU A 107 11.13 -11.15 10.00
C GLU A 107 11.90 -12.36 9.48
N GLY A 108 12.27 -12.34 8.22
CA GLY A 108 13.02 -13.46 7.66
C GLY A 108 12.18 -14.66 7.21
N GLU A 109 10.89 -14.63 7.46
CA GLU A 109 10.03 -15.72 7.01
C GLU A 109 8.56 -15.33 6.95
#